data_3a5ab289f08ceaa6a5c8f362db177e13
#
_entry.id   3a5ab289f08ceaa6a5c8f362db177e13
#
_cell.length_a   1.000
_cell.length_b   1.000
_cell.length_c   1.000
_cell.angle_alpha   90.00
_cell.angle_beta   90.00
_cell.angle_gamma   90.00
#
_symmetry.space_group_name_H-M   'P 1'
#
loop_
_entity.id
_entity.type
_entity.pdbx_description
1 polymer ?
#
loop_
_entity_poly.entity_id
_entity_poly.type
_entity_poly.pdbx_seq_one_letter_code
_entity_poly.pdbx_strand_id
1 'polypeptide(L)'
;MGYGLDTVMITQHVKPLLRVRFSLVTLLIVGLSLSANAAENSQTQRFNDFRLDLMEVSVGQFRAFMDARRRPTTAERSGGGSEYVGGWIQRPGWQWDAPYGQPATDDEPAVHITWFEAREYCEWRGGRLPTTDEWSLAAYTETRETPTDGFVHGMRYVYPVGSEPVGMNTSDDDPWPRHAPVGRTRMGVNGLYDMGANVWEWLAQDDGERALTAGGSWWYGAYKTRFDGFQFKPKGFAAVYIGFRCAYDL
;
A
#
# COMPACT_ATOMS: atom_id res chain seq x y z
N MET A 1 -76.76 -1.11 64.01
CA MET A 1 -75.63 -1.88 64.51
C MET A 1 -75.13 -2.75 63.36
N GLY A 2 -74.12 -2.46 62.69
CA GLY A 2 -73.58 -3.22 61.59
C GLY A 2 -72.10 -2.87 61.46
N TYR A 3 -71.26 -3.86 61.79
CA TYR A 3 -69.81 -3.72 61.68
C TYR A 3 -69.35 -4.04 60.24
N GLY A 4 -68.70 -3.07 59.62
CA GLY A 4 -68.04 -3.29 58.34
C GLY A 4 -66.67 -3.94 58.55
N LEU A 5 -66.38 -4.92 57.70
CA LEU A 5 -65.10 -5.58 57.58
C LEU A 5 -64.29 -4.94 56.45
N ASP A 6 -63.20 -4.23 56.81
CA ASP A 6 -62.25 -3.66 55.87
C ASP A 6 -61.35 -4.79 55.31
N THR A 7 -61.43 -5.00 54.03
CA THR A 7 -60.53 -5.90 53.28
C THR A 7 -59.29 -5.12 52.83
N VAL A 8 -58.15 -5.42 53.44
CA VAL A 8 -56.84 -4.90 53.05
C VAL A 8 -56.31 -5.66 51.84
N MET A 9 -56.32 -5.02 50.66
CA MET A 9 -55.63 -5.56 49.48
C MET A 9 -54.15 -5.23 49.56
N ILE A 10 -53.31 -6.30 49.67
CA ILE A 10 -51.86 -6.23 49.58
C ILE A 10 -51.45 -6.24 48.12
N THR A 11 -51.08 -5.11 47.56
CA THR A 11 -50.52 -5.02 46.20
C THR A 11 -49.02 -5.45 46.22
N GLN A 12 -48.73 -6.63 45.69
CA GLN A 12 -47.35 -7.05 45.47
C GLN A 12 -46.74 -6.31 44.28
N HIS A 13 -45.73 -5.49 44.51
CA HIS A 13 -44.94 -4.86 43.49
C HIS A 13 -43.95 -5.90 42.93
N VAL A 14 -44.24 -6.40 41.73
CA VAL A 14 -43.27 -7.18 40.96
C VAL A 14 -42.33 -6.22 40.25
N LYS A 15 -41.06 -6.21 40.64
CA LYS A 15 -39.98 -5.48 39.96
C LYS A 15 -39.70 -6.12 38.62
N PRO A 16 -39.66 -5.39 37.50
CA PRO A 16 -39.27 -5.98 36.22
C PRO A 16 -37.76 -6.31 36.24
N LEU A 17 -37.44 -7.55 35.91
CA LEU A 17 -36.08 -8.01 35.66
C LEU A 17 -35.51 -7.26 34.44
N LEU A 18 -34.51 -6.43 34.70
CA LEU A 18 -33.69 -5.78 33.69
C LEU A 18 -32.89 -6.84 32.94
N ARG A 19 -33.41 -7.33 31.81
CA ARG A 19 -32.67 -8.20 30.92
C ARG A 19 -31.55 -7.39 30.25
N VAL A 20 -30.33 -7.64 30.69
CA VAL A 20 -29.12 -7.11 30.08
C VAL A 20 -29.01 -7.64 28.64
N ARG A 21 -29.33 -6.82 27.66
CA ARG A 21 -29.02 -7.03 26.25
C ARG A 21 -27.62 -6.47 25.93
N PHE A 22 -26.59 -7.07 26.51
CA PHE A 22 -25.19 -6.73 26.24
C PHE A 22 -24.42 -7.94 25.71
N SER A 23 -24.74 -8.45 24.53
CA SER A 23 -23.88 -9.51 23.97
C SER A 23 -23.76 -9.55 22.44
N LEU A 24 -24.68 -8.96 21.67
CA LEU A 24 -24.55 -9.08 20.20
C LEU A 24 -23.69 -8.01 19.55
N VAL A 25 -23.63 -6.79 20.11
CA VAL A 25 -22.87 -5.68 19.51
C VAL A 25 -21.36 -5.88 19.69
N THR A 26 -20.94 -6.40 20.86
CA THR A 26 -19.51 -6.63 21.14
C THR A 26 -18.93 -7.78 20.31
N LEU A 27 -19.71 -8.82 20.03
CA LEU A 27 -19.28 -9.94 19.17
C LEU A 27 -19.14 -9.50 17.69
N LEU A 28 -20.02 -8.61 17.20
CA LEU A 28 -19.96 -8.12 15.82
C LEU A 28 -18.71 -7.22 15.59
N ILE A 29 -18.37 -6.37 16.56
CA ILE A 29 -17.20 -5.47 16.46
C ILE A 29 -15.89 -6.27 16.50
N VAL A 30 -15.79 -7.29 17.36
CA VAL A 30 -14.61 -8.17 17.44
C VAL A 30 -14.48 -9.04 16.18
N GLY A 31 -15.59 -9.53 15.63
CA GLY A 31 -15.58 -10.31 14.38
C GLY A 31 -15.17 -9.49 13.16
N LEU A 32 -15.59 -8.24 13.07
CA LEU A 32 -15.19 -7.31 12.00
C LEU A 32 -13.70 -6.92 12.09
N SER A 33 -13.19 -6.71 13.30
CA SER A 33 -11.77 -6.39 13.52
C SER A 33 -10.85 -7.57 13.18
N LEU A 34 -11.25 -8.79 13.52
CA LEU A 34 -10.48 -10.00 13.21
C LEU A 34 -10.45 -10.30 11.71
N SER A 35 -11.57 -10.08 11.00
CA SER A 35 -11.64 -10.26 9.54
C SER A 35 -10.83 -9.19 8.79
N ALA A 36 -10.84 -7.94 9.24
CA ALA A 36 -10.05 -6.86 8.66
C ALA A 36 -8.54 -7.13 8.86
N ASN A 37 -8.11 -7.51 10.06
CA ASN A 37 -6.71 -7.86 10.32
C ASN A 37 -6.24 -9.09 9.54
N ALA A 38 -7.10 -10.09 9.34
CA ALA A 38 -6.76 -11.28 8.54
C ALA A 38 -6.64 -10.93 7.05
N ALA A 39 -7.51 -10.09 6.51
CA ALA A 39 -7.44 -9.61 5.13
C ALA A 39 -6.22 -8.71 4.90
N GLU A 40 -5.87 -7.86 5.87
CA GLU A 40 -4.69 -7.01 5.84
C GLU A 40 -3.40 -7.83 5.91
N ASN A 41 -3.34 -8.85 6.76
CA ASN A 41 -2.20 -9.77 6.83
C ASN A 41 -2.01 -10.61 5.55
N SER A 42 -3.06 -10.86 4.76
CA SER A 42 -2.96 -11.57 3.48
C SER A 42 -2.36 -10.73 2.35
N GLN A 43 -2.26 -9.41 2.53
CA GLN A 43 -1.70 -8.47 1.55
C GLN A 43 -0.26 -8.03 1.89
N THR A 44 0.34 -8.59 2.93
CA THR A 44 1.70 -8.24 3.34
C THR A 44 2.59 -9.47 3.47
N GLN A 45 3.89 -9.32 3.14
CA GLN A 45 4.93 -10.30 3.47
C GLN A 45 5.53 -9.94 4.83
N ARG A 46 5.67 -10.95 5.71
CA ARG A 46 6.30 -10.82 7.02
C ARG A 46 7.80 -11.06 6.92
N PHE A 47 8.57 -10.18 7.54
CA PHE A 47 9.99 -10.29 7.84
C PHE A 47 10.20 -10.39 9.36
N ASN A 48 11.44 -10.45 9.83
CA ASN A 48 11.72 -10.61 11.27
C ASN A 48 11.10 -9.49 12.11
N ASP A 49 11.33 -8.23 11.72
CA ASP A 49 10.99 -7.05 12.51
C ASP A 49 9.92 -6.15 11.88
N PHE A 50 9.47 -6.48 10.67
CA PHE A 50 8.50 -5.68 9.93
C PHE A 50 7.65 -6.54 8.98
N ARG A 51 6.60 -5.93 8.43
CA ARG A 51 5.84 -6.44 7.28
C ARG A 51 5.94 -5.43 6.14
N LEU A 52 5.86 -5.90 4.90
CA LEU A 52 5.87 -5.07 3.70
C LEU A 52 4.67 -5.43 2.82
N ASP A 53 4.01 -4.43 2.21
CA ASP A 53 2.96 -4.69 1.22
C ASP A 53 3.48 -5.59 0.10
N LEU A 54 2.68 -6.60 -0.30
CA LEU A 54 3.05 -7.55 -1.37
C LEU A 54 3.24 -6.86 -2.72
N MET A 55 2.50 -5.78 -2.95
CA MET A 55 2.42 -5.03 -4.21
C MET A 55 2.55 -3.53 -3.93
N GLU A 56 2.74 -2.75 -4.98
CA GLU A 56 2.62 -1.29 -4.96
C GLU A 56 1.20 -0.88 -4.51
N VAL A 57 1.05 0.31 -3.93
CA VAL A 57 -0.27 0.85 -3.59
C VAL A 57 -1.05 1.14 -4.87
N SER A 58 -2.24 0.55 -4.98
CA SER A 58 -3.11 0.72 -6.15
C SER A 58 -3.96 1.98 -6.09
N VAL A 59 -4.48 2.39 -7.24
CA VAL A 59 -5.45 3.50 -7.38
C VAL A 59 -6.67 3.27 -6.47
N GLY A 60 -7.21 2.05 -6.41
CA GLY A 60 -8.36 1.72 -5.55
C GLY A 60 -8.04 1.88 -4.06
N GLN A 61 -6.85 1.47 -3.62
CA GLN A 61 -6.39 1.65 -2.25
C GLN A 61 -6.16 3.14 -1.91
N PHE A 62 -5.53 3.88 -2.83
CA PHE A 62 -5.27 5.30 -2.64
C PHE A 62 -6.56 6.13 -2.66
N ARG A 63 -7.58 5.73 -3.43
CA ARG A 63 -8.92 6.35 -3.46
C ARG A 63 -9.57 6.36 -2.08
N ALA A 64 -9.51 5.25 -1.34
CA ALA A 64 -10.04 5.18 0.02
C ALA A 64 -9.38 6.19 0.98
N PHE A 65 -8.08 6.41 0.83
CA PHE A 65 -7.36 7.45 1.56
C PHE A 65 -7.78 8.86 1.16
N MET A 66 -7.93 9.13 -0.13
CA MET A 66 -8.36 10.44 -0.62
C MET A 66 -9.78 10.80 -0.15
N ASP A 67 -10.68 9.83 -0.10
CA ASP A 67 -12.04 9.99 0.45
C ASP A 67 -12.00 10.35 1.95
N ALA A 68 -11.08 9.75 2.71
CA ALA A 68 -10.88 10.07 4.13
C ALA A 68 -10.17 11.43 4.33
N ARG A 69 -9.16 11.72 3.52
CA ARG A 69 -8.33 12.92 3.58
C ARG A 69 -9.08 14.21 3.21
N ARG A 70 -10.00 14.13 2.24
CA ARG A 70 -10.85 15.24 1.72
C ARG A 70 -10.09 16.49 1.28
N ARG A 71 -8.88 16.34 0.79
CA ARG A 71 -8.08 17.43 0.20
C ARG A 71 -7.32 16.92 -1.03
N PRO A 72 -7.21 17.73 -2.09
CA PRO A 72 -6.53 17.31 -3.32
C PRO A 72 -5.03 17.07 -3.10
N THR A 73 -4.44 16.24 -3.96
CA THR A 73 -2.99 15.99 -4.01
C THR A 73 -2.24 17.22 -4.55
N THR A 74 -0.92 17.17 -4.46
CA THR A 74 -0.05 18.21 -5.02
C THR A 74 -0.18 18.29 -6.53
N ALA A 75 -0.24 17.14 -7.22
CA ALA A 75 -0.46 17.11 -8.68
C ALA A 75 -1.77 17.80 -9.07
N GLU A 76 -2.87 17.50 -8.38
CA GLU A 76 -4.17 18.16 -8.62
C GLU A 76 -4.12 19.67 -8.40
N ARG A 77 -3.48 20.12 -7.29
CA ARG A 77 -3.36 21.56 -6.98
C ARG A 77 -2.43 22.33 -7.91
N SER A 78 -1.38 21.67 -8.39
CA SER A 78 -0.39 22.32 -9.27
C SER A 78 -0.76 22.31 -10.75
N GLY A 79 -1.92 21.73 -11.10
CA GLY A 79 -2.40 21.68 -12.48
C GLY A 79 -1.96 20.42 -13.24
N GLY A 80 -1.49 19.39 -12.54
CA GLY A 80 -1.16 18.09 -13.08
C GLY A 80 0.21 17.56 -12.65
N GLY A 81 0.46 16.28 -12.88
CA GLY A 81 1.74 15.62 -12.64
C GLY A 81 2.71 15.76 -13.81
N SER A 82 3.93 15.26 -13.61
CA SER A 82 5.03 15.42 -14.54
C SER A 82 5.27 14.18 -15.40
N GLU A 83 5.64 14.41 -16.66
CA GLU A 83 6.17 13.44 -17.62
C GLU A 83 7.51 13.95 -18.17
N TYR A 84 8.38 13.03 -18.60
CA TYR A 84 9.62 13.37 -19.28
C TYR A 84 9.48 13.17 -20.80
N VAL A 85 9.59 14.26 -21.57
CA VAL A 85 9.60 14.23 -23.05
C VAL A 85 10.72 15.15 -23.53
N GLY A 86 11.98 14.64 -23.47
CA GLY A 86 13.16 15.48 -23.74
C GLY A 86 13.40 16.62 -22.72
N GLY A 87 12.61 16.66 -21.65
CA GLY A 87 12.57 17.57 -20.53
C GLY A 87 11.34 17.28 -19.68
N TRP A 88 11.33 17.79 -18.44
CA TRP A 88 10.17 17.65 -17.56
C TRP A 88 9.03 18.56 -18.02
N ILE A 89 7.87 17.96 -18.30
CA ILE A 89 6.65 18.67 -18.70
C ILE A 89 5.55 18.32 -17.73
N GLN A 90 4.88 19.34 -17.20
CA GLN A 90 3.65 19.17 -16.43
C GLN A 90 2.47 18.94 -17.37
N ARG A 91 1.67 17.93 -17.11
CA ARG A 91 0.52 17.52 -17.92
C ARG A 91 -0.79 17.84 -17.21
N PRO A 92 -1.61 18.77 -17.73
CA PRO A 92 -2.91 19.07 -17.14
C PRO A 92 -3.79 17.84 -17.02
N GLY A 93 -4.40 17.66 -15.83
CA GLY A 93 -5.29 16.53 -15.54
C GLY A 93 -4.59 15.18 -15.30
N TRP A 94 -3.26 15.10 -15.34
CA TRP A 94 -2.53 13.91 -14.96
C TRP A 94 -2.38 13.86 -13.43
N GLN A 95 -2.94 12.86 -12.83
CA GLN A 95 -3.02 12.71 -11.38
C GLN A 95 -3.13 11.23 -11.00
N TRP A 96 -3.25 10.93 -9.73
CA TRP A 96 -3.18 9.58 -9.18
C TRP A 96 -4.26 8.61 -9.73
N ASP A 97 -5.46 9.09 -10.07
CA ASP A 97 -6.57 8.30 -10.65
C ASP A 97 -6.78 8.54 -12.15
N ALA A 98 -5.91 9.34 -12.74
CA ALA A 98 -5.88 9.62 -14.17
C ALA A 98 -4.42 9.83 -14.65
N PRO A 99 -3.56 8.81 -14.56
CA PRO A 99 -2.10 8.93 -14.74
C PRO A 99 -1.70 9.45 -16.10
N TYR A 100 -2.54 9.26 -17.09
CA TYR A 100 -2.35 9.72 -18.48
C TYR A 100 -3.48 10.65 -18.95
N GLY A 101 -4.17 11.31 -18.01
CA GLY A 101 -5.31 12.18 -18.30
C GLY A 101 -6.59 11.43 -18.67
N GLN A 102 -6.62 10.13 -18.46
CA GLN A 102 -7.80 9.26 -18.57
C GLN A 102 -7.99 8.49 -17.27
N PRO A 103 -9.23 8.21 -16.84
CA PRO A 103 -9.49 7.46 -15.62
C PRO A 103 -8.77 6.12 -15.61
N ALA A 104 -8.05 5.84 -14.54
CA ALA A 104 -7.37 4.57 -14.29
C ALA A 104 -8.34 3.54 -13.70
N THR A 105 -8.01 2.25 -13.87
CA THR A 105 -8.66 1.17 -13.14
C THR A 105 -8.15 1.08 -11.71
N ASP A 106 -8.93 0.46 -10.81
CA ASP A 106 -8.57 0.40 -9.39
C ASP A 106 -7.33 -0.45 -9.11
N ASP A 107 -6.92 -1.31 -10.03
CA ASP A 107 -5.74 -2.17 -9.92
C ASP A 107 -4.47 -1.57 -10.58
N GLU A 108 -4.52 -0.39 -11.16
CA GLU A 108 -3.32 0.31 -11.60
C GLU A 108 -2.55 0.89 -10.40
N PRO A 109 -1.20 1.04 -10.47
CA PRO A 109 -0.44 1.67 -9.39
C PRO A 109 -0.79 3.16 -9.24
N ALA A 110 -0.93 3.63 -8.02
CA ALA A 110 -1.12 5.04 -7.72
C ALA A 110 0.19 5.80 -7.97
N VAL A 111 0.20 6.65 -8.99
CA VAL A 111 1.35 7.48 -9.40
C VAL A 111 1.04 8.96 -9.29
N HIS A 112 1.96 9.85 -9.68
CA HIS A 112 1.84 11.29 -9.44
C HIS A 112 1.67 11.65 -7.96
N ILE A 113 2.24 10.83 -7.08
CA ILE A 113 2.21 10.97 -5.63
C ILE A 113 3.56 11.51 -5.16
N THR A 114 3.56 12.61 -4.40
CA THR A 114 4.76 13.14 -3.76
C THR A 114 5.19 12.25 -2.59
N TRP A 115 6.46 12.35 -2.18
CA TRP A 115 6.97 11.65 -0.99
C TRP A 115 6.15 11.96 0.27
N PHE A 116 5.71 13.20 0.43
CA PHE A 116 4.88 13.62 1.57
C PHE A 116 3.53 12.92 1.60
N GLU A 117 2.90 12.76 0.44
CA GLU A 117 1.60 12.09 0.30
C GLU A 117 1.71 10.58 0.44
N ALA A 118 2.78 9.99 -0.08
CA ALA A 118 3.08 8.57 0.11
C ALA A 118 3.29 8.24 1.61
N ARG A 119 4.06 9.07 2.33
CA ARG A 119 4.25 8.95 3.78
C ARG A 119 2.93 9.11 4.52
N GLU A 120 2.14 10.14 4.21
CA GLU A 120 0.83 10.38 4.84
C GLU A 120 -0.15 9.21 4.63
N TYR A 121 -0.15 8.62 3.43
CA TYR A 121 -0.93 7.42 3.16
C TYR A 121 -0.51 6.24 4.04
N CYS A 122 0.80 5.95 4.10
CA CYS A 122 1.29 4.83 4.91
C CYS A 122 1.00 5.04 6.40
N GLU A 123 1.14 6.27 6.92
CA GLU A 123 0.76 6.63 8.30
C GLU A 123 -0.75 6.43 8.54
N TRP A 124 -1.59 6.83 7.57
CA TRP A 124 -3.04 6.60 7.64
C TRP A 124 -3.40 5.11 7.69
N ARG A 125 -2.62 4.26 6.99
CA ARG A 125 -2.74 2.79 7.02
C ARG A 125 -2.14 2.16 8.28
N GLY A 126 -1.60 2.95 9.22
CA GLY A 126 -0.93 2.45 10.43
C GLY A 126 0.49 1.92 10.20
N GLY A 127 1.10 2.30 9.09
CA GLY A 127 2.46 1.94 8.70
C GLY A 127 3.33 3.16 8.41
N ARG A 128 4.35 2.97 7.62
CA ARG A 128 5.32 3.97 7.19
C ARG A 128 5.91 3.62 5.83
N LEU A 129 6.65 4.53 5.21
CA LEU A 129 7.50 4.15 4.07
C LEU A 129 8.59 3.17 4.53
N PRO A 130 8.98 2.19 3.71
CA PRO A 130 10.07 1.28 4.03
C PRO A 130 11.42 2.02 4.07
N THR A 131 12.30 1.59 4.97
CA THR A 131 13.70 2.02 4.92
C THR A 131 14.41 1.39 3.73
N THR A 132 15.57 1.93 3.36
CA THR A 132 16.39 1.37 2.28
C THR A 132 16.82 -0.07 2.56
N ASP A 133 17.15 -0.38 3.82
CA ASP A 133 17.61 -1.72 4.22
C ASP A 133 16.44 -2.73 4.18
N GLU A 134 15.25 -2.34 4.66
CA GLU A 134 14.05 -3.18 4.59
C GLU A 134 13.63 -3.47 3.15
N TRP A 135 13.59 -2.42 2.32
CA TRP A 135 13.27 -2.56 0.91
C TRP A 135 14.28 -3.44 0.18
N SER A 136 15.60 -3.24 0.42
CA SER A 136 16.67 -4.03 -0.19
C SER A 136 16.64 -5.49 0.27
N LEU A 137 16.42 -5.73 1.56
CA LEU A 137 16.27 -7.09 2.09
C LEU A 137 15.10 -7.79 1.39
N ALA A 138 13.94 -7.11 1.32
CA ALA A 138 12.73 -7.65 0.74
C ALA A 138 12.86 -7.94 -0.76
N ALA A 139 13.52 -7.04 -1.51
CA ALA A 139 13.65 -7.14 -2.96
C ALA A 139 14.71 -8.15 -3.42
N TYR A 140 15.79 -8.32 -2.66
CA TYR A 140 16.95 -9.04 -3.18
C TYR A 140 17.39 -10.24 -2.37
N THR A 141 17.00 -10.41 -1.13
CA THR A 141 17.43 -11.55 -0.29
C THR A 141 16.24 -12.42 0.08
N GLU A 142 16.24 -13.67 -0.36
CA GLU A 142 15.17 -14.61 -0.04
C GLU A 142 15.21 -15.02 1.44
N THR A 143 14.17 -14.67 2.19
CA THR A 143 14.11 -14.91 3.65
C THR A 143 13.11 -16.00 4.05
N ARG A 144 12.27 -16.48 3.11
CA ARG A 144 11.30 -17.54 3.40
C ARG A 144 12.01 -18.85 3.67
N GLU A 145 11.59 -19.59 4.71
CA GLU A 145 12.13 -20.90 5.05
C GLU A 145 11.87 -21.95 3.94
N THR A 146 10.73 -21.82 3.27
CA THR A 146 10.32 -22.70 2.16
C THR A 146 9.95 -21.87 0.94
N PRO A 147 10.95 -21.30 0.22
CA PRO A 147 10.67 -20.51 -0.96
C PRO A 147 10.12 -21.35 -2.11
N THR A 148 9.39 -20.71 -3.01
CA THR A 148 8.84 -21.30 -4.25
C THR A 148 9.58 -20.75 -5.46
N ASP A 149 9.24 -21.24 -6.65
CA ASP A 149 9.64 -20.68 -7.97
C ASP A 149 11.16 -20.61 -8.20
N GLY A 150 11.90 -21.56 -7.59
CA GLY A 150 13.35 -21.69 -7.76
C GLY A 150 14.18 -20.72 -6.91
N PHE A 151 13.57 -19.96 -6.01
CA PHE A 151 14.30 -19.17 -5.02
C PHE A 151 14.91 -20.06 -3.94
N VAL A 152 16.00 -19.61 -3.33
CA VAL A 152 16.76 -20.35 -2.31
C VAL A 152 16.88 -19.47 -1.06
N HIS A 153 16.47 -20.02 0.09
CA HIS A 153 16.60 -19.34 1.38
C HIS A 153 18.03 -18.81 1.62
N GLY A 154 18.12 -17.56 2.07
CA GLY A 154 19.39 -16.87 2.34
C GLY A 154 20.13 -16.37 1.10
N MET A 155 19.70 -16.72 -0.13
CA MET A 155 20.36 -16.26 -1.34
C MET A 155 20.00 -14.81 -1.65
N ARG A 156 21.02 -14.03 -2.03
CA ARG A 156 20.86 -12.68 -2.56
C ARG A 156 20.91 -12.70 -4.08
N TYR A 157 19.93 -12.09 -4.72
CA TYR A 157 19.75 -12.01 -6.17
C TYR A 157 20.15 -10.65 -6.72
N VAL A 158 20.46 -10.61 -8.02
CA VAL A 158 20.81 -9.38 -8.76
C VAL A 158 19.61 -8.51 -9.01
N TYR A 159 18.47 -9.15 -9.30
CA TYR A 159 17.19 -8.51 -9.58
C TYR A 159 16.11 -8.99 -8.60
N PRO A 160 15.07 -8.19 -8.36
CA PRO A 160 13.96 -8.61 -7.50
C PRO A 160 13.22 -9.87 -7.96
N VAL A 161 13.34 -10.24 -9.22
CA VAL A 161 12.76 -11.45 -9.82
C VAL A 161 13.75 -12.61 -9.95
N GLY A 162 14.98 -12.48 -9.43
CA GLY A 162 15.99 -13.52 -9.44
C GLY A 162 17.33 -13.12 -10.07
N SER A 163 18.02 -14.06 -10.69
CA SER A 163 19.32 -13.82 -11.34
C SER A 163 19.20 -13.10 -12.68
N GLU A 164 18.06 -13.25 -13.34
CA GLU A 164 17.77 -12.65 -14.64
C GLU A 164 16.53 -11.75 -14.58
N PRO A 165 16.48 -10.66 -15.36
CA PRO A 165 15.42 -9.65 -15.30
C PRO A 165 14.13 -10.03 -16.02
N VAL A 166 13.81 -11.31 -16.15
CA VAL A 166 12.70 -11.80 -16.95
C VAL A 166 11.37 -11.65 -16.22
N GLY A 167 10.39 -11.03 -16.88
CA GLY A 167 9.02 -10.89 -16.37
C GLY A 167 8.77 -9.64 -15.52
N MET A 168 9.71 -8.70 -15.52
CA MET A 168 9.52 -7.34 -14.99
C MET A 168 8.90 -6.44 -16.06
N ASN A 169 8.20 -5.38 -15.67
CA ASN A 169 7.72 -4.34 -16.56
C ASN A 169 8.76 -3.23 -16.68
N THR A 170 9.54 -3.26 -17.77
CA THR A 170 10.64 -2.34 -18.07
C THR A 170 10.44 -1.68 -19.45
N SER A 171 11.39 -0.88 -19.91
CA SER A 171 11.41 -0.40 -21.31
C SER A 171 11.82 -1.45 -22.33
N ASP A 172 12.12 -2.65 -21.86
CA ASP A 172 12.50 -3.77 -22.71
C ASP A 172 11.25 -4.49 -23.24
N ASP A 173 11.39 -5.69 -23.82
CA ASP A 173 10.28 -6.42 -24.43
C ASP A 173 9.39 -7.08 -23.38
N ASP A 174 8.30 -6.42 -23.03
CA ASP A 174 7.25 -6.90 -22.14
C ASP A 174 5.84 -6.52 -22.67
N PRO A 175 4.75 -7.09 -22.14
CA PRO A 175 3.41 -6.88 -22.69
C PRO A 175 2.77 -5.51 -22.37
N TRP A 176 3.38 -4.68 -21.52
CA TRP A 176 2.79 -3.42 -21.07
C TRP A 176 3.51 -2.22 -21.68
N PRO A 177 2.80 -1.39 -22.47
CA PRO A 177 3.41 -0.18 -23.06
C PRO A 177 3.72 0.91 -22.03
N ARG A 178 3.22 0.76 -20.80
CA ARG A 178 3.35 1.66 -19.63
C ARG A 178 3.31 0.83 -18.36
N HIS A 179 2.91 1.41 -17.19
CA HIS A 179 2.78 0.59 -15.97
C HIS A 179 1.76 -0.54 -16.15
N ALA A 180 2.06 -1.68 -15.55
CA ALA A 180 1.16 -2.82 -15.43
C ALA A 180 0.22 -2.63 -14.24
N PRO A 181 -0.96 -3.27 -14.22
CA PRO A 181 -1.72 -3.41 -13.00
C PRO A 181 -0.88 -4.07 -11.90
N VAL A 182 -1.06 -3.65 -10.64
CA VAL A 182 -0.26 -4.16 -9.50
C VAL A 182 -0.40 -5.68 -9.36
N GLY A 183 0.71 -6.35 -9.09
CA GLY A 183 0.74 -7.81 -8.94
C GLY A 183 0.60 -8.61 -10.24
N ARG A 184 0.73 -7.98 -11.41
CA ARG A 184 0.63 -8.66 -12.71
C ARG A 184 1.97 -8.98 -13.34
N THR A 185 3.06 -8.45 -12.83
CA THR A 185 4.40 -8.85 -13.22
C THR A 185 4.77 -10.20 -12.59
N ARG A 186 5.96 -10.71 -12.89
CA ARG A 186 6.45 -11.95 -12.30
C ARG A 186 6.62 -11.79 -10.78
N MET A 187 6.10 -12.75 -10.01
CA MET A 187 6.41 -12.88 -8.58
C MET A 187 7.91 -13.05 -8.38
N GLY A 188 8.47 -12.25 -7.49
CA GLY A 188 9.89 -12.19 -7.21
C GLY A 188 10.30 -12.80 -5.86
N VAL A 189 11.45 -12.35 -5.42
CA VAL A 189 12.05 -12.68 -4.13
C VAL A 189 11.04 -12.40 -3.00
N ASN A 190 11.00 -13.27 -2.01
CA ASN A 190 10.08 -13.22 -0.87
C ASN A 190 8.58 -13.28 -1.25
N GLY A 191 8.23 -13.64 -2.48
CA GLY A 191 6.85 -13.68 -2.95
C GLY A 191 6.25 -12.30 -3.24
N LEU A 192 7.10 -11.28 -3.35
CA LEU A 192 6.69 -9.91 -3.63
C LEU A 192 6.53 -9.68 -5.14
N TYR A 193 5.66 -8.73 -5.48
CA TYR A 193 5.45 -8.33 -6.88
C TYR A 193 5.92 -6.89 -7.08
N ASP A 194 6.30 -6.59 -8.33
CA ASP A 194 6.60 -5.24 -8.80
C ASP A 194 7.75 -4.53 -8.05
N MET A 195 8.57 -5.27 -7.25
CA MET A 195 9.78 -4.73 -6.61
C MET A 195 10.85 -4.32 -7.64
N GLY A 196 10.73 -4.81 -8.85
CA GLY A 196 11.59 -4.47 -9.99
C GLY A 196 10.79 -3.89 -11.12
N ALA A 197 11.09 -2.65 -11.49
CA ALA A 197 10.42 -1.87 -12.52
C ALA A 197 8.96 -1.50 -12.15
N ASN A 198 8.04 -1.56 -13.06
CA ASN A 198 6.69 -1.01 -12.97
C ASN A 198 6.70 0.47 -12.57
N VAL A 199 6.74 0.84 -11.29
CA VAL A 199 6.97 2.24 -10.88
C VAL A 199 8.09 2.35 -9.84
N TRP A 200 8.81 3.48 -9.84
CA TRP A 200 9.72 3.82 -8.75
C TRP A 200 8.97 3.91 -7.44
N GLU A 201 9.54 3.41 -6.36
CA GLU A 201 8.92 3.43 -5.05
C GLU A 201 9.64 4.37 -4.09
N TRP A 202 8.90 5.31 -3.48
CA TRP A 202 9.40 6.17 -2.44
C TRP A 202 9.84 5.39 -1.20
N LEU A 203 11.02 5.73 -0.67
CA LEU A 203 11.58 5.19 0.57
C LEU A 203 11.58 6.24 1.69
N ALA A 204 11.74 5.78 2.94
CA ALA A 204 11.79 6.66 4.11
C ALA A 204 13.02 7.57 4.12
N GLN A 205 14.14 7.12 3.51
CA GLN A 205 15.39 7.86 3.54
C GLN A 205 15.33 9.15 2.71
N ASP A 206 15.79 10.24 3.30
CA ASP A 206 15.86 11.56 2.67
C ASP A 206 17.12 12.33 3.09
N ASP A 207 17.46 13.39 2.33
CA ASP A 207 18.58 14.30 2.58
C ASP A 207 18.12 15.73 2.93
N GLY A 208 16.82 15.90 3.28
CA GLY A 208 16.17 17.18 3.55
C GLY A 208 15.34 17.66 2.37
N GLU A 209 15.88 17.78 1.18
CA GLU A 209 15.16 18.24 -0.02
C GLU A 209 14.67 17.09 -0.90
N ARG A 210 15.43 15.99 -0.96
CA ARG A 210 15.16 14.83 -1.81
C ARG A 210 14.93 13.59 -0.95
N ALA A 211 14.17 12.66 -1.48
CA ALA A 211 14.01 11.33 -0.91
C ALA A 211 14.47 10.25 -1.89
N LEU A 212 14.89 9.11 -1.35
CA LEU A 212 15.37 7.99 -2.13
C LEU A 212 14.18 7.27 -2.78
N THR A 213 14.38 6.77 -3.99
CA THR A 213 13.48 5.86 -4.69
C THR A 213 14.21 4.60 -5.11
N ALA A 214 13.49 3.48 -5.17
CA ALA A 214 14.01 2.16 -5.51
C ALA A 214 13.20 1.50 -6.63
N GLY A 215 13.71 0.41 -7.18
CA GLY A 215 13.01 -0.50 -8.07
C GLY A 215 13.09 -0.19 -9.56
N GLY A 216 13.34 1.05 -9.95
CA GLY A 216 13.22 1.44 -11.37
C GLY A 216 11.77 1.66 -11.78
N SER A 217 11.49 1.72 -13.08
CA SER A 217 10.10 1.79 -13.58
C SER A 217 10.03 1.30 -15.03
N TRP A 218 8.81 1.11 -15.53
CA TRP A 218 8.50 0.75 -16.93
C TRP A 218 9.23 1.61 -17.97
N TRP A 219 9.65 2.83 -17.59
CA TRP A 219 10.37 3.77 -18.46
C TRP A 219 11.86 3.42 -18.66
N TYR A 220 12.43 2.57 -17.82
CA TYR A 220 13.87 2.28 -17.81
C TYR A 220 14.12 0.81 -18.10
N GLY A 221 15.30 0.49 -18.69
CA GLY A 221 15.78 -0.87 -18.84
C GLY A 221 16.09 -1.52 -17.48
N ALA A 222 16.18 -2.83 -17.47
CA ALA A 222 16.37 -3.64 -16.27
C ALA A 222 17.58 -3.27 -15.40
N TYR A 223 18.60 -2.59 -15.95
CA TYR A 223 19.75 -2.12 -15.18
C TYR A 223 19.40 -1.19 -14.01
N LYS A 224 18.22 -0.50 -14.06
CA LYS A 224 17.75 0.35 -12.96
C LYS A 224 17.08 -0.41 -11.82
N THR A 225 16.77 -1.68 -12.02
CA THR A 225 16.10 -2.51 -11.02
C THR A 225 17.08 -3.34 -10.19
N ARG A 226 18.38 -3.18 -10.42
CA ARG A 226 19.43 -3.85 -9.66
C ARG A 226 19.57 -3.28 -8.24
N PHE A 227 20.16 -4.06 -7.36
CA PHE A 227 20.38 -3.70 -5.94
C PHE A 227 21.14 -2.38 -5.71
N ASP A 228 21.77 -1.82 -6.73
CA ASP A 228 22.50 -0.55 -6.73
C ASP A 228 21.76 0.58 -7.50
N GLY A 229 20.52 0.33 -7.93
CA GLY A 229 19.73 1.22 -8.80
C GLY A 229 18.98 2.36 -8.11
N PHE A 230 19.25 2.65 -6.84
CA PHE A 230 18.56 3.71 -6.08
C PHE A 230 18.82 5.12 -6.63
N GLN A 231 17.80 5.99 -6.55
CA GLN A 231 17.92 7.37 -7.01
C GLN A 231 17.22 8.37 -6.07
N PHE A 232 17.89 9.46 -5.73
CA PHE A 232 17.27 10.60 -5.06
C PHE A 232 16.42 11.42 -6.02
N LYS A 233 15.20 11.76 -5.60
CA LYS A 233 14.28 12.64 -6.32
C LYS A 233 13.73 13.73 -5.38
N PRO A 234 13.40 14.94 -5.88
CA PRO A 234 12.79 15.97 -5.04
C PRO A 234 11.53 15.46 -4.35
N LYS A 235 11.38 15.68 -3.05
CA LYS A 235 10.23 15.20 -2.25
C LYS A 235 8.88 15.68 -2.77
N GLY A 236 8.81 16.87 -3.36
CA GLY A 236 7.59 17.43 -3.96
C GLY A 236 7.33 16.99 -5.39
N PHE A 237 8.15 16.08 -5.93
CA PHE A 237 8.05 15.67 -7.33
C PHE A 237 6.95 14.62 -7.50
N ALA A 238 5.96 14.91 -8.34
CA ALA A 238 4.85 14.05 -8.70
C ALA A 238 4.96 13.68 -10.18
N ALA A 239 5.33 12.44 -10.49
CA ALA A 239 5.57 11.97 -11.85
C ALA A 239 4.85 10.64 -12.15
N VAL A 240 4.60 10.40 -13.42
CA VAL A 240 3.81 9.26 -13.93
C VAL A 240 4.43 7.89 -13.65
N TYR A 241 5.67 7.82 -13.26
CA TYR A 241 6.41 6.58 -12.99
C TYR A 241 6.93 6.48 -11.55
N ILE A 242 6.32 7.23 -10.60
CA ILE A 242 6.67 7.16 -9.19
C ILE A 242 5.41 6.87 -8.39
N GLY A 243 5.44 5.74 -7.70
CA GLY A 243 4.46 5.27 -6.72
C GLY A 243 5.15 4.93 -5.40
N PHE A 244 4.62 3.95 -4.66
CA PHE A 244 5.16 3.52 -3.37
C PHE A 244 4.47 2.26 -2.87
N ARG A 245 5.03 1.63 -1.84
CA ARG A 245 4.40 0.64 -0.96
C ARG A 245 4.69 0.95 0.50
N CYS A 246 3.95 0.36 1.43
CA CYS A 246 4.12 0.61 2.86
C CYS A 246 4.79 -0.55 3.59
N ALA A 247 5.53 -0.20 4.65
CA ALA A 247 6.03 -1.11 5.66
C ALA A 247 5.26 -0.91 6.98
N TYR A 248 5.20 -1.95 7.81
CA TYR A 248 4.50 -1.95 9.09
C TYR A 248 5.39 -2.60 10.16
N ASP A 249 5.51 -1.96 11.30
CA ASP A 249 6.20 -2.54 12.45
C ASP A 249 5.40 -3.74 13.02
N LEU A 250 6.09 -4.67 13.72
CA LEU A 250 5.48 -5.89 14.27
C LEU A 250 5.11 -5.73 15.73
#